data_9a8445605511178d5b45c4e70b83fca0
#
_entry.id   9a8445605511178d5b45c4e70b83fca0
#
_cell.length_a   1.000
_cell.length_b   1.000
_cell.length_c   1.000
_cell.angle_alpha   90.00
_cell.angle_beta   90.00
_cell.angle_gamma   90.00
#
_symmetry.space_group_name_H-M   'P 1'
#
loop_
_entity.id
_entity.type
_entity.pdbx_description
1 polymer ?
#
loop_
_entity_poly.entity_id
_entity_poly.type
_entity_poly.pdbx_seq_one_letter_code
_entity_poly.pdbx_strand_id
1 'polypeptide(L)'
;IEGVEPALVQAGLYTDLGDPPTLAGARFLYIDGLDRAAILVQVEASRLTAEGRVSDAVDLLTNWIFFARQMCDRQFFAEAEWGLRHMTVGLERIRDVVYVDSRTTKKLDTARLRGQIDRLKDQGEYLDLGRMKFPGGNRAAAEQLIARLYKADGSPDAQQFAATMSRLGSTRHPLRLFAESGRWRQLAGAQARGDEARSEATAVFSDWESRWNIPDRFDRHL
;
A
#
# COMPACT_ATOMS: atom_id res chain seq x y z
N ILE A 1 4.61 13.48 14.41
CA ILE A 1 4.99 12.67 13.23
C ILE A 1 6.42 12.16 13.46
N GLU A 2 6.64 11.63 14.64
CA GLU A 2 7.89 10.96 15.01
C GLU A 2 7.80 9.52 14.52
N GLY A 3 8.13 9.25 13.28
CA GLY A 3 8.15 7.86 12.83
C GLY A 3 8.18 7.65 11.33
N VAL A 4 8.00 8.69 10.55
CA VAL A 4 8.38 8.63 9.13
C VAL A 4 9.84 9.01 9.08
N GLU A 5 10.72 8.02 9.15
CA GLU A 5 12.15 8.29 9.05
C GLU A 5 12.44 9.21 7.86
N PRO A 6 13.20 10.28 8.05
CA PRO A 6 13.62 11.18 6.97
C PRO A 6 14.25 10.44 5.78
N ALA A 7 14.84 9.27 6.03
CA ALA A 7 15.38 8.37 5.02
C ALA A 7 14.33 7.80 4.05
N LEU A 8 13.10 7.53 4.51
CA LEU A 8 12.01 7.07 3.63
C LEU A 8 11.48 8.22 2.75
N VAL A 9 11.48 9.44 3.29
CA VAL A 9 11.17 10.65 2.51
C VAL A 9 12.26 10.92 1.47
N GLN A 10 13.54 10.65 1.78
CA GLN A 10 14.64 10.82 0.84
C GLN A 10 14.79 9.67 -0.16
N ALA A 11 14.40 8.45 0.20
CA ALA A 11 14.62 7.26 -0.62
C ALA A 11 13.60 7.02 -1.73
N GLY A 12 12.74 7.97 -2.07
CA GLY A 12 11.84 7.81 -3.21
C GLY A 12 10.49 8.49 -3.13
N LEU A 13 10.22 9.24 -2.08
CA LEU A 13 9.04 10.09 -1.98
C LEU A 13 9.28 11.40 -2.76
N TYR A 14 9.40 11.28 -4.07
CA TYR A 14 9.36 12.46 -4.93
C TYR A 14 7.95 13.00 -4.93
N THR A 15 7.79 14.21 -4.44
CA THR A 15 6.48 14.87 -4.42
C THR A 15 6.41 15.79 -5.62
N ASP A 16 5.49 15.53 -6.53
CA ASP A 16 5.22 16.39 -7.67
C ASP A 16 4.42 17.66 -7.31
N LEU A 17 4.10 17.86 -6.04
CA LEU A 17 3.23 18.96 -5.59
C LEU A 17 3.97 20.27 -5.29
N GLY A 18 5.21 20.40 -5.77
CA GLY A 18 5.96 21.65 -5.63
C GLY A 18 6.58 21.85 -4.25
N ASP A 19 7.10 23.02 -3.98
CA ASP A 19 7.82 23.38 -2.76
C ASP A 19 6.89 24.09 -1.76
N PRO A 20 6.81 23.67 -0.50
CA PRO A 20 7.43 22.48 0.07
C PRO A 20 6.76 21.18 -0.38
N PRO A 21 7.50 20.06 -0.41
CA PRO A 21 6.93 18.77 -0.78
C PRO A 21 5.87 18.33 0.24
N THR A 22 4.83 17.62 -0.25
CA THR A 22 3.75 17.10 0.60
C THR A 22 3.62 15.58 0.45
N LEU A 23 3.21 14.91 1.52
CA LEU A 23 2.99 13.46 1.50
C LEU A 23 1.89 13.05 0.50
N ALA A 24 0.93 13.93 0.23
CA ALA A 24 -0.15 13.67 -0.74
C ALA A 24 0.36 13.52 -2.19
N GLY A 25 1.53 14.09 -2.51
CA GLY A 25 2.17 13.92 -3.81
C GLY A 25 3.22 12.82 -3.86
N ALA A 26 3.32 12.02 -2.82
CA ALA A 26 4.31 10.96 -2.74
C ALA A 26 4.12 9.92 -3.84
N ARG A 27 5.18 9.65 -4.59
CA ARG A 27 5.25 8.54 -5.53
C ARG A 27 6.02 7.41 -4.88
N PHE A 28 5.39 6.28 -4.74
CA PHE A 28 6.00 5.08 -4.18
C PHE A 28 6.81 4.34 -5.26
N LEU A 29 7.83 5.00 -5.83
CA LEU A 29 8.61 4.47 -6.96
C LEU A 29 9.29 3.12 -6.64
N TYR A 30 9.58 2.87 -5.38
CA TYR A 30 10.13 1.59 -4.96
C TYR A 30 9.12 0.44 -5.11
N ILE A 31 7.80 0.70 -5.11
CA ILE A 31 6.77 -0.31 -5.37
C ILE A 31 6.94 -0.90 -6.77
N ASP A 32 7.26 -0.08 -7.77
CA ASP A 32 7.56 -0.57 -9.12
C ASP A 32 8.79 -1.50 -9.13
N GLY A 33 9.78 -1.20 -8.29
CA GLY A 33 10.93 -2.06 -8.06
C GLY A 33 10.57 -3.38 -7.39
N LEU A 34 9.67 -3.31 -6.39
CA LEU A 34 9.16 -4.49 -5.68
C LEU A 34 8.27 -5.36 -6.59
N ASP A 35 7.50 -4.77 -7.51
CA ASP A 35 6.73 -5.54 -8.49
C ASP A 35 7.66 -6.34 -9.41
N ARG A 36 8.79 -5.76 -9.83
CA ARG A 36 9.81 -6.50 -10.59
C ARG A 36 10.44 -7.62 -9.76
N ALA A 37 10.74 -7.37 -8.49
CA ALA A 37 11.23 -8.41 -7.58
C ALA A 37 10.19 -9.52 -7.39
N ALA A 38 8.90 -9.19 -7.30
CA ALA A 38 7.81 -10.16 -7.24
C ALA A 38 7.79 -11.09 -8.47
N ILE A 39 7.96 -10.52 -9.66
CA ILE A 39 8.05 -11.29 -10.91
C ILE A 39 9.25 -12.23 -10.85
N LEU A 40 10.42 -11.75 -10.42
CA LEU A 40 11.63 -12.58 -10.31
C LEU A 40 11.44 -13.73 -9.32
N VAL A 41 10.79 -13.50 -8.18
CA VAL A 41 10.45 -14.55 -7.21
C VAL A 41 9.55 -15.62 -7.85
N GLN A 42 8.53 -15.21 -8.61
CA GLN A 42 7.63 -16.14 -9.31
C GLN A 42 8.37 -16.98 -10.38
N VAL A 43 9.24 -16.34 -11.15
CA VAL A 43 10.04 -16.99 -12.18
C VAL A 43 11.01 -17.99 -11.53
N GLU A 44 11.69 -17.59 -10.47
CA GLU A 44 12.63 -18.45 -9.75
C GLU A 44 11.93 -19.64 -9.08
N ALA A 45 10.78 -19.43 -8.44
CA ALA A 45 9.96 -20.51 -7.89
C ALA A 45 9.55 -21.53 -8.99
N SER A 46 9.21 -21.03 -10.18
CA SER A 46 8.89 -21.87 -11.34
C SER A 46 10.10 -22.68 -11.82
N ARG A 47 11.26 -22.04 -11.92
CA ARG A 47 12.53 -22.68 -12.31
C ARG A 47 12.90 -23.79 -11.31
N LEU A 48 12.88 -23.50 -10.03
CA LEU A 48 13.16 -24.45 -8.96
C LEU A 48 12.21 -25.64 -9.01
N THR A 49 10.92 -25.41 -9.25
CA THR A 49 9.92 -26.45 -9.41
C THR A 49 10.22 -27.34 -10.61
N ALA A 50 10.57 -26.77 -11.76
CA ALA A 50 10.92 -27.51 -12.98
C ALA A 50 12.19 -28.34 -12.80
N GLU A 51 13.16 -27.88 -12.02
CA GLU A 51 14.38 -28.64 -11.66
C GLU A 51 14.13 -29.72 -10.61
N GLY A 52 12.91 -29.82 -10.07
CA GLY A 52 12.56 -30.74 -9.00
C GLY A 52 13.08 -30.31 -7.62
N ARG A 53 13.48 -29.07 -7.45
CA ARG A 53 13.88 -28.41 -6.20
C ARG A 53 12.68 -27.77 -5.51
N VAL A 54 11.62 -28.57 -5.36
CA VAL A 54 10.29 -28.08 -4.94
C VAL A 54 10.33 -27.49 -3.53
N SER A 55 11.11 -28.08 -2.64
CA SER A 55 11.26 -27.56 -1.27
C SER A 55 11.88 -26.16 -1.25
N ASP A 56 12.87 -25.91 -2.12
CA ASP A 56 13.52 -24.61 -2.23
C ASP A 56 12.55 -23.55 -2.80
N ALA A 57 11.67 -23.96 -3.72
CA ALA A 57 10.61 -23.11 -4.22
C ALA A 57 9.60 -22.69 -3.14
N VAL A 58 9.19 -23.65 -2.28
CA VAL A 58 8.30 -23.38 -1.15
C VAL A 58 8.98 -22.46 -0.12
N ASP A 59 10.27 -22.70 0.19
CA ASP A 59 11.05 -21.85 1.09
C ASP A 59 11.15 -20.41 0.58
N LEU A 60 11.43 -20.23 -0.72
CA LEU A 60 11.49 -18.92 -1.36
C LEU A 60 10.15 -18.18 -1.26
N LEU A 61 9.05 -18.84 -1.59
CA LEU A 61 7.70 -18.27 -1.56
C LEU A 61 7.25 -17.96 -0.11
N THR A 62 7.61 -18.80 0.85
CA THR A 62 7.34 -18.56 2.27
C THR A 62 8.06 -17.28 2.74
N ASN A 63 9.34 -17.13 2.41
CA ASN A 63 10.09 -15.92 2.74
C ASN A 63 9.51 -14.68 2.06
N TRP A 64 9.01 -14.82 0.83
CA TRP A 64 8.31 -13.75 0.13
C TRP A 64 7.02 -13.32 0.82
N ILE A 65 6.24 -14.28 1.33
CA ILE A 65 5.02 -13.99 2.11
C ILE A 65 5.36 -13.17 3.37
N PHE A 66 6.42 -13.54 4.09
CA PHE A 66 6.87 -12.77 5.25
C PHE A 66 7.31 -11.35 4.88
N PHE A 67 8.03 -11.20 3.78
CA PHE A 67 8.40 -9.88 3.28
C PHE A 67 7.16 -9.04 2.89
N ALA A 68 6.23 -9.63 2.16
CA ALA A 68 4.98 -8.96 1.77
C ALA A 68 4.16 -8.56 3.01
N ARG A 69 4.13 -9.39 4.06
CA ARG A 69 3.48 -9.06 5.33
C ARG A 69 4.11 -7.82 6.00
N GLN A 70 5.42 -7.65 5.93
CA GLN A 70 6.09 -6.45 6.47
C GLN A 70 5.61 -5.17 5.76
N MET A 71 5.31 -5.26 4.48
CA MET A 71 4.75 -4.13 3.72
C MET A 71 3.35 -3.74 4.19
N CYS A 72 2.58 -4.70 4.73
CA CYS A 72 1.25 -4.43 5.27
C CYS A 72 1.25 -3.53 6.52
N ASP A 73 2.35 -3.48 7.25
CA ASP A 73 2.50 -2.65 8.47
C ASP A 73 3.14 -1.27 8.19
N ARG A 74 3.28 -0.93 6.91
CA ARG A 74 3.79 0.38 6.49
C ARG A 74 2.73 1.48 6.68
N GLN A 75 3.14 2.72 6.45
CA GLN A 75 2.37 3.90 6.80
C GLN A 75 1.28 4.29 5.78
N PHE A 76 1.30 3.75 4.56
CA PHE A 76 0.39 4.14 3.51
C PHE A 76 -0.45 2.97 3.00
N PHE A 77 -1.71 3.25 2.64
CA PHE A 77 -2.62 2.24 2.09
C PHE A 77 -2.07 1.55 0.84
N ALA A 78 -1.36 2.29 -0.01
CA ALA A 78 -0.73 1.71 -1.21
C ALA A 78 0.28 0.61 -0.87
N GLU A 79 1.04 0.78 0.22
CA GLU A 79 2.00 -0.22 0.70
C GLU A 79 1.27 -1.44 1.30
N ALA A 80 0.23 -1.19 2.11
CA ALA A 80 -0.56 -2.25 2.72
C ALA A 80 -1.31 -3.07 1.66
N GLU A 81 -1.90 -2.42 0.67
CA GLU A 81 -2.56 -3.07 -0.47
C GLU A 81 -1.58 -3.94 -1.25
N TRP A 82 -0.40 -3.38 -1.55
CA TRP A 82 0.67 -4.13 -2.22
C TRP A 82 1.05 -5.38 -1.43
N GLY A 83 1.26 -5.24 -0.12
CA GLY A 83 1.59 -6.35 0.77
C GLY A 83 0.54 -7.45 0.76
N LEU A 84 -0.74 -7.09 0.96
CA LEU A 84 -1.86 -8.04 0.95
C LEU A 84 -1.97 -8.79 -0.38
N ARG A 85 -1.89 -8.08 -1.51
CA ARG A 85 -1.92 -8.68 -2.84
C ARG A 85 -0.80 -9.71 -3.01
N HIS A 86 0.42 -9.37 -2.63
CA HIS A 86 1.58 -10.25 -2.82
C HIS A 86 1.64 -11.41 -1.80
N MET A 87 1.07 -11.25 -0.61
CA MET A 87 0.83 -12.38 0.30
C MET A 87 -0.12 -13.39 -0.34
N THR A 88 -1.26 -12.93 -0.87
CA THR A 88 -2.25 -13.79 -1.54
C THR A 88 -1.63 -14.54 -2.71
N VAL A 89 -0.95 -13.83 -3.60
CA VAL A 89 -0.25 -14.44 -4.75
C VAL A 89 0.81 -15.45 -4.29
N GLY A 90 1.55 -15.15 -3.22
CA GLY A 90 2.54 -16.07 -2.66
C GLY A 90 1.94 -17.38 -2.15
N LEU A 91 0.81 -17.29 -1.43
CA LEU A 91 0.08 -18.46 -0.93
C LEU A 91 -0.50 -19.30 -2.07
N GLU A 92 -1.13 -18.65 -3.06
CA GLU A 92 -1.63 -19.33 -4.26
C GLU A 92 -0.51 -20.06 -5.00
N ARG A 93 0.65 -19.42 -5.10
CA ARG A 93 1.80 -20.02 -5.78
C ARG A 93 2.38 -21.22 -5.04
N ILE A 94 2.43 -21.20 -3.70
CA ILE A 94 2.80 -22.37 -2.90
C ILE A 94 1.83 -23.51 -3.20
N ARG A 95 0.52 -23.27 -3.20
CA ARG A 95 -0.49 -24.28 -3.53
C ARG A 95 -0.22 -24.89 -4.91
N ASP A 96 0.07 -24.06 -5.92
CA ASP A 96 0.33 -24.52 -7.29
C ASP A 96 1.60 -25.36 -7.37
N VAL A 97 2.68 -24.96 -6.69
CA VAL A 97 3.94 -25.72 -6.62
C VAL A 97 3.71 -27.10 -6.01
N VAL A 98 3.00 -27.16 -4.87
CA VAL A 98 2.67 -28.43 -4.21
C VAL A 98 1.78 -29.31 -5.10
N TYR A 99 0.79 -28.71 -5.77
CA TYR A 99 -0.09 -29.44 -6.69
C TYR A 99 0.69 -30.05 -7.87
N VAL A 100 1.53 -29.26 -8.53
CA VAL A 100 2.37 -29.72 -9.65
C VAL A 100 3.28 -30.85 -9.20
N ASP A 101 3.97 -30.71 -8.06
CA ASP A 101 4.85 -31.76 -7.55
C ASP A 101 4.07 -33.05 -7.26
N SER A 102 2.90 -32.96 -6.64
CA SER A 102 2.06 -34.12 -6.34
C SER A 102 1.65 -34.94 -7.57
N ARG A 103 1.55 -34.27 -8.74
CA ARG A 103 1.16 -34.86 -10.02
C ARG A 103 2.34 -35.33 -10.87
N THR A 104 3.53 -34.78 -10.63
CA THR A 104 4.70 -35.02 -11.48
C THR A 104 5.84 -35.73 -10.78
N THR A 105 6.58 -34.99 -9.96
CA THR A 105 7.87 -35.45 -9.43
C THR A 105 7.76 -36.14 -8.08
N LYS A 106 6.77 -35.80 -7.26
CA LYS A 106 6.55 -36.30 -5.89
C LYS A 106 7.82 -36.20 -5.03
N LYS A 107 8.58 -35.13 -5.24
CA LYS A 107 9.85 -34.89 -4.53
C LYS A 107 9.70 -34.09 -3.26
N LEU A 108 8.53 -33.47 -3.06
CA LEU A 108 8.28 -32.72 -1.84
C LEU A 108 8.15 -33.68 -0.69
N ASP A 109 9.11 -33.62 0.22
CA ASP A 109 9.04 -34.37 1.48
C ASP A 109 7.92 -33.83 2.36
N THR A 110 7.01 -34.71 2.76
CA THR A 110 5.88 -34.40 3.64
C THR A 110 6.32 -33.81 4.97
N ALA A 111 7.45 -34.28 5.51
CA ALA A 111 8.00 -33.79 6.77
C ALA A 111 8.46 -32.32 6.59
N ARG A 112 9.11 -32.02 5.47
CA ARG A 112 9.57 -30.66 5.17
C ARG A 112 8.40 -29.70 4.90
N LEU A 113 7.36 -30.17 4.19
CA LEU A 113 6.14 -29.38 4.00
C LEU A 113 5.45 -29.11 5.35
N ARG A 114 5.37 -30.10 6.21
CA ARG A 114 4.84 -29.93 7.57
C ARG A 114 5.64 -28.89 8.35
N GLY A 115 6.97 -28.94 8.28
CA GLY A 115 7.84 -27.94 8.89
C GLY A 115 7.57 -26.52 8.39
N GLN A 116 7.26 -26.33 7.10
CA GLN A 116 6.85 -25.00 6.57
C GLN A 116 5.48 -24.56 7.08
N ILE A 117 4.53 -25.49 7.16
CA ILE A 117 3.20 -25.21 7.75
C ILE A 117 3.35 -24.82 9.22
N ASP A 118 4.15 -25.54 9.97
CA ASP A 118 4.41 -25.23 11.38
C ASP A 118 5.10 -23.88 11.52
N ARG A 119 6.08 -23.56 10.69
CA ARG A 119 6.71 -22.23 10.65
C ARG A 119 5.69 -21.11 10.38
N LEU A 120 4.74 -21.31 9.46
CA LEU A 120 3.66 -20.35 9.20
C LEU A 120 2.71 -20.24 10.39
N LYS A 121 2.43 -21.36 11.09
CA LYS A 121 1.61 -21.38 12.30
C LYS A 121 2.31 -20.73 13.49
N ASP A 122 3.58 -20.99 13.69
CA ASP A 122 4.40 -20.40 14.77
C ASP A 122 4.48 -18.88 14.61
N GLN A 123 4.43 -18.39 13.37
CA GLN A 123 4.33 -16.97 13.04
C GLN A 123 2.88 -16.50 12.87
N GLY A 124 1.90 -17.27 13.32
CA GLY A 124 0.48 -16.99 13.15
C GLY A 124 0.08 -15.62 13.67
N GLU A 125 0.64 -15.19 14.81
CA GLU A 125 0.41 -13.84 15.32
C GLU A 125 0.94 -12.75 14.38
N TYR A 126 2.09 -12.96 13.76
CA TYR A 126 2.65 -12.02 12.80
C TYR A 126 1.86 -12.00 11.48
N LEU A 127 1.40 -13.16 11.02
CA LEU A 127 0.62 -13.30 9.78
C LEU A 127 -0.86 -12.92 9.99
N ASP A 128 -1.32 -12.80 11.24
CA ASP A 128 -2.68 -12.38 11.54
C ASP A 128 -2.96 -10.98 10.95
N LEU A 129 -3.84 -10.95 9.96
CA LEU A 129 -4.28 -9.71 9.32
C LEU A 129 -5.09 -8.80 10.26
N GLY A 130 -5.67 -9.38 11.32
CA GLY A 130 -6.34 -8.64 12.38
C GLY A 130 -5.40 -7.71 13.16
N ARG A 131 -4.10 -8.02 13.16
CA ARG A 131 -3.04 -7.25 13.83
C ARG A 131 -2.35 -6.22 12.93
N MET A 132 -2.77 -6.08 11.69
CA MET A 132 -2.25 -5.03 10.81
C MET A 132 -2.54 -3.65 11.40
N LYS A 133 -1.51 -2.80 11.45
CA LYS A 133 -1.66 -1.42 11.89
C LYS A 133 -2.44 -0.61 10.86
N PHE A 134 -3.27 0.30 11.33
CA PHE A 134 -3.91 1.26 10.44
C PHE A 134 -2.86 2.20 9.83
N PRO A 135 -2.84 2.40 8.50
CA PRO A 135 -1.87 3.25 7.84
C PRO A 135 -2.11 4.74 8.13
N GLY A 136 -1.41 5.28 9.13
CA GLY A 136 -1.57 6.68 9.56
C GLY A 136 -1.02 7.73 8.60
N GLY A 137 -0.15 7.34 7.67
CA GLY A 137 0.49 8.27 6.72
C GLY A 137 -0.49 8.95 5.77
N ASN A 138 -1.57 8.27 5.38
CA ASN A 138 -2.62 8.87 4.56
C ASN A 138 -3.36 9.99 5.30
N ARG A 139 -3.60 9.84 6.61
CA ARG A 139 -4.18 10.91 7.44
C ARG A 139 -3.24 12.12 7.50
N ALA A 140 -1.96 11.90 7.78
CA ALA A 140 -0.96 12.96 7.78
C ALA A 140 -0.86 13.67 6.43
N ALA A 141 -0.95 12.92 5.32
CA ALA A 141 -0.99 13.48 3.97
C ALA A 141 -2.21 14.37 3.74
N ALA A 142 -3.38 13.94 4.19
CA ALA A 142 -4.61 14.74 4.09
C ALA A 142 -4.53 16.03 4.93
N GLU A 143 -4.02 15.94 6.15
CA GLU A 143 -3.82 17.10 7.02
C GLU A 143 -2.86 18.14 6.42
N GLN A 144 -1.74 17.69 5.85
CA GLN A 144 -0.80 18.55 5.12
C GLN A 144 -1.45 19.19 3.89
N LEU A 145 -2.26 18.42 3.16
CA LEU A 145 -2.97 18.92 2.00
C LEU A 145 -3.97 20.01 2.38
N ILE A 146 -4.77 19.79 3.42
CA ILE A 146 -5.71 20.81 3.93
C ILE A 146 -4.96 22.06 4.37
N ALA A 147 -3.87 21.91 5.12
CA ALA A 147 -3.06 23.06 5.55
C ALA A 147 -2.50 23.87 4.37
N ARG A 148 -2.27 23.24 3.22
CA ARG A 148 -1.79 23.91 2.01
C ARG A 148 -2.90 24.61 1.21
N LEU A 149 -4.10 24.03 1.21
CA LEU A 149 -5.23 24.50 0.39
C LEU A 149 -5.98 25.68 1.01
N TYR A 150 -5.78 25.93 2.28
CA TYR A 150 -6.51 26.96 3.02
C TYR A 150 -5.56 28.01 3.60
N LYS A 151 -6.02 29.26 3.59
CA LYS A 151 -5.34 30.38 4.20
C LYS A 151 -5.50 30.38 5.73
N ALA A 152 -4.75 31.23 6.40
CA ALA A 152 -4.83 31.39 7.86
C ALA A 152 -6.23 31.79 8.39
N ASP A 153 -7.02 32.48 7.56
CA ASP A 153 -8.41 32.88 7.89
C ASP A 153 -9.43 31.74 7.66
N GLY A 154 -8.96 30.55 7.24
CA GLY A 154 -9.79 29.39 6.93
C GLY A 154 -10.47 29.42 5.57
N SER A 155 -10.25 30.47 4.76
CA SER A 155 -10.78 30.53 3.39
C SER A 155 -9.93 29.67 2.45
N PRO A 156 -10.52 29.04 1.41
CA PRO A 156 -9.75 28.32 0.40
C PRO A 156 -8.81 29.26 -0.37
N ASP A 157 -7.57 28.85 -0.58
CA ASP A 157 -6.68 29.49 -1.53
C ASP A 157 -6.94 28.95 -2.94
N ALA A 158 -7.67 29.72 -3.76
CA ALA A 158 -8.11 29.28 -5.07
C ALA A 158 -6.93 28.93 -6.00
N GLN A 159 -5.78 29.61 -5.85
CA GLN A 159 -4.61 29.33 -6.67
C GLN A 159 -3.94 28.02 -6.24
N GLN A 160 -3.70 27.84 -4.94
CA GLN A 160 -3.15 26.61 -4.40
C GLN A 160 -4.09 25.42 -4.62
N PHE A 161 -5.39 25.64 -4.44
CA PHE A 161 -6.40 24.59 -4.68
C PHE A 161 -6.35 24.13 -6.14
N ALA A 162 -6.38 25.06 -7.10
CA ALA A 162 -6.30 24.71 -8.52
C ALA A 162 -4.99 24.02 -8.89
N ALA A 163 -3.85 24.54 -8.41
CA ALA A 163 -2.54 23.94 -8.68
C ALA A 163 -2.43 22.52 -8.13
N THR A 164 -2.90 22.30 -6.91
CA THR A 164 -2.82 21.01 -6.22
C THR A 164 -3.78 20.00 -6.83
N MET A 165 -5.05 20.37 -7.02
CA MET A 165 -6.07 19.45 -7.55
C MET A 165 -5.81 19.09 -9.01
N SER A 166 -5.30 20.02 -9.81
CA SER A 166 -4.88 19.72 -11.18
C SER A 166 -3.74 18.70 -11.23
N ARG A 167 -2.85 18.69 -10.24
CA ARG A 167 -1.76 17.71 -10.16
C ARG A 167 -2.20 16.37 -9.60
N LEU A 168 -3.00 16.36 -8.54
CA LEU A 168 -3.55 15.13 -7.95
C LEU A 168 -4.50 14.40 -8.89
N GLY A 169 -5.37 15.18 -9.57
CA GLY A 169 -6.29 14.66 -10.57
C GLY A 169 -5.68 14.52 -11.96
N SER A 170 -4.39 14.80 -12.13
CA SER A 170 -3.80 14.90 -13.45
C SER A 170 -3.86 13.59 -14.19
N THR A 171 -4.67 13.61 -15.18
CA THR A 171 -4.50 12.75 -16.32
C THR A 171 -3.22 13.18 -17.06
N ARG A 172 -2.53 12.26 -17.69
CA ARG A 172 -1.31 12.49 -18.49
C ARG A 172 -1.53 13.40 -19.71
N HIS A 173 -2.65 14.15 -19.78
CA HIS A 173 -3.01 15.00 -20.93
C HIS A 173 -2.83 16.49 -20.60
N PRO A 174 -1.80 17.17 -21.15
CA PRO A 174 -1.50 18.57 -20.83
C PRO A 174 -2.64 19.55 -21.09
N LEU A 175 -3.44 19.31 -22.14
CA LEU A 175 -4.59 20.17 -22.48
C LEU A 175 -5.72 20.11 -21.45
N ARG A 176 -5.92 18.95 -20.81
CA ARG A 176 -6.87 18.80 -19.70
C ARG A 176 -6.44 19.61 -18.48
N LEU A 177 -5.15 19.60 -18.16
CA LEU A 177 -4.61 20.36 -17.04
C LEU A 177 -4.94 21.85 -17.15
N PHE A 178 -4.86 22.43 -18.35
CA PHE A 178 -5.16 23.85 -18.56
C PHE A 178 -6.64 24.16 -18.35
N ALA A 179 -7.53 23.38 -18.91
CA ALA A 179 -8.97 23.54 -18.76
C ALA A 179 -9.44 23.28 -17.31
N GLU A 180 -8.88 22.30 -16.66
CA GLU A 180 -9.20 21.89 -15.29
C GLU A 180 -8.74 22.95 -14.27
N SER A 181 -7.62 23.62 -14.48
CA SER A 181 -7.14 24.68 -13.57
C SER A 181 -8.16 25.80 -13.36
N GLY A 182 -8.82 26.26 -14.43
CA GLY A 182 -9.90 27.24 -14.33
C GLY A 182 -11.10 26.74 -13.56
N ARG A 183 -11.50 25.49 -13.81
CA ARG A 183 -12.60 24.83 -13.12
C ARG A 183 -12.30 24.63 -11.63
N TRP A 184 -11.10 24.21 -11.29
CA TRP A 184 -10.70 24.05 -9.89
C TRP A 184 -10.67 25.36 -9.12
N ARG A 185 -10.30 26.49 -9.76
CA ARG A 185 -10.38 27.82 -9.13
C ARG A 185 -11.82 28.20 -8.80
N GLN A 186 -12.77 27.93 -9.69
CA GLN A 186 -14.19 28.19 -9.45
C GLN A 186 -14.73 27.30 -8.31
N LEU A 187 -14.36 26.02 -8.31
CA LEU A 187 -14.77 25.08 -7.27
C LEU A 187 -14.19 25.42 -5.90
N ALA A 188 -13.03 26.05 -5.83
CA ALA A 188 -12.44 26.47 -4.56
C ALA A 188 -13.37 27.42 -3.78
N GLY A 189 -14.08 28.34 -4.47
CA GLY A 189 -15.02 29.25 -3.83
C GLY A 189 -16.29 28.59 -3.27
N ALA A 190 -16.58 27.36 -3.68
CA ALA A 190 -17.72 26.57 -3.18
C ALA A 190 -17.32 25.55 -2.10
N GLN A 191 -16.04 25.50 -1.70
CA GLN A 191 -15.59 24.58 -0.67
C GLN A 191 -15.95 25.08 0.72
N ALA A 192 -16.11 24.15 1.64
CA ALA A 192 -16.23 24.41 3.06
C ALA A 192 -15.00 25.16 3.60
N ARG A 193 -15.08 25.69 4.78
CA ARG A 193 -13.94 26.31 5.47
C ARG A 193 -12.90 25.25 5.85
N GLY A 194 -11.66 25.68 6.02
CA GLY A 194 -10.54 24.77 6.32
C GLY A 194 -10.70 24.03 7.65
N ASP A 195 -11.39 24.60 8.63
CA ASP A 195 -11.74 23.95 9.90
C ASP A 195 -12.78 22.85 9.70
N GLU A 196 -13.81 23.07 8.89
CA GLU A 196 -14.81 22.07 8.50
C GLU A 196 -14.16 20.94 7.71
N ALA A 197 -13.36 21.27 6.69
CA ALA A 197 -12.63 20.27 5.89
C ALA A 197 -11.72 19.38 6.75
N ARG A 198 -11.05 19.96 7.77
CA ARG A 198 -10.24 19.21 8.72
C ARG A 198 -11.09 18.31 9.60
N SER A 199 -12.22 18.81 10.08
CA SER A 199 -13.17 18.04 10.88
C SER A 199 -13.71 16.84 10.12
N GLU A 200 -14.13 17.04 8.87
CA GLU A 200 -14.62 15.97 8.00
C GLU A 200 -13.53 14.93 7.71
N ALA A 201 -12.32 15.37 7.36
CA ALA A 201 -11.20 14.45 7.14
C ALA A 201 -10.89 13.63 8.42
N THR A 202 -10.93 14.28 9.58
CA THR A 202 -10.73 13.59 10.87
C THR A 202 -11.82 12.56 11.12
N ALA A 203 -13.08 12.89 10.85
CA ALA A 203 -14.20 11.98 11.01
C ALA A 203 -14.08 10.74 10.08
N VAL A 204 -13.72 10.96 8.82
CA VAL A 204 -13.50 9.87 7.84
C VAL A 204 -12.38 8.93 8.30
N PHE A 205 -11.22 9.47 8.66
CA PHE A 205 -10.09 8.63 9.10
C PHE A 205 -10.38 7.92 10.42
N SER A 206 -11.10 8.54 11.34
CA SER A 206 -11.51 7.91 12.60
C SER A 206 -12.53 6.79 12.37
N ASP A 207 -13.47 6.95 11.45
CA ASP A 207 -14.39 5.88 11.06
C ASP A 207 -13.62 4.71 10.42
N TRP A 208 -12.69 5.00 9.50
CA TRP A 208 -11.87 3.95 8.87
C TRP A 208 -11.00 3.22 9.89
N GLU A 209 -10.36 3.93 10.80
CA GLU A 209 -9.54 3.34 11.87
C GLU A 209 -10.40 2.46 12.80
N SER A 210 -11.61 2.92 13.16
CA SER A 210 -12.53 2.15 13.99
C SER A 210 -12.95 0.85 13.28
N ARG A 211 -13.27 0.91 11.98
CA ARG A 211 -13.61 -0.27 11.17
C ARG A 211 -12.41 -1.18 10.96
N TRP A 212 -11.22 -0.61 10.83
CA TRP A 212 -9.97 -1.37 10.72
C TRP A 212 -9.72 -2.23 11.96
N ASN A 213 -10.06 -1.71 13.13
CA ASN A 213 -9.85 -2.37 14.42
C ASN A 213 -11.00 -3.29 14.84
N ILE A 214 -12.06 -3.45 14.03
CA ILE A 214 -13.13 -4.41 14.33
C ILE A 214 -12.55 -5.83 14.25
N PRO A 215 -12.67 -6.65 15.31
CA PRO A 215 -12.43 -8.09 15.22
C PRO A 215 -13.31 -8.67 14.10
N ASP A 216 -12.81 -9.68 13.42
CA ASP A 216 -13.52 -10.39 12.34
C ASP A 216 -13.87 -9.55 11.10
N ARG A 217 -13.13 -8.43 10.89
CA ARG A 217 -13.37 -7.54 9.73
C ARG A 217 -13.26 -8.24 8.37
N PHE A 218 -12.53 -9.35 8.30
CA PHE A 218 -12.41 -10.16 7.09
C PHE A 218 -13.48 -11.24 6.96
N ASP A 219 -14.14 -11.64 8.06
CA ASP A 219 -15.17 -12.69 8.06
C ASP A 219 -16.53 -12.19 7.56
N ARG A 220 -16.74 -10.88 7.57
CA ARG A 220 -18.03 -10.28 7.18
C ARG A 220 -18.23 -10.10 5.67
N HIS A 221 -17.23 -10.41 4.87
CA HIS A 221 -17.27 -10.26 3.40
C HIS A 221 -17.18 -11.59 2.65
N LEU A 222 -17.22 -12.69 3.38
CA LEU A 222 -17.41 -14.03 2.83
C LEU A 222 -18.84 -14.49 3.04
#